data_8b746ea7707977d3a61b15fd6946e3ec
#
_entry.id   8b746ea7707977d3a61b15fd6946e3ec
#
_cell.length_a   1.000
_cell.length_b   1.000
_cell.length_c   1.000
_cell.angle_alpha   90.00
_cell.angle_beta   90.00
_cell.angle_gamma   90.00
#
_symmetry.space_group_name_H-M   'P 1'
#
loop_
_entity.id
_entity.type
_entity.pdbx_description
1 polymer ?
#
loop_
_entity_poly.entity_id
_entity_poly.type
_entity_poly.pdbx_seq_one_letter_code
_entity_poly.pdbx_strand_id
1 'polypeptide(L)'
;MPSFVHVARILPGQREAFQNYMRSGFETAREAMKSFGFTKITSFVTPEAAGGGADLLVTVYEAKDASVVERFYQLQPVIENERKAHGVMVEPHEHKELPTNTPFLELDLT
;
A
#
# COMPACT_ATOMS: atom_id res chain seq x y z
N MET A 1 13.63 7.16 -9.20
CA MET A 1 12.22 6.99 -9.59
C MET A 1 11.32 7.37 -8.43
N PRO A 2 10.12 7.93 -8.71
CA PRO A 2 9.23 8.31 -7.62
C PRO A 2 8.79 7.14 -6.77
N SER A 3 8.74 7.36 -5.46
CA SER A 3 8.24 6.40 -4.49
C SER A 3 7.06 7.00 -3.75
N PHE A 4 6.14 6.14 -3.34
CA PHE A 4 4.93 6.54 -2.63
C PHE A 4 4.67 5.58 -1.49
N VAL A 5 4.19 6.09 -0.36
CA VAL A 5 3.89 5.29 0.81
C VAL A 5 2.39 5.33 1.09
N HIS A 6 1.82 4.16 1.30
CA HIS A 6 0.45 3.99 1.76
C HIS A 6 0.47 3.27 3.10
N VAL A 7 -0.28 3.78 4.07
CA VAL A 7 -0.40 3.17 5.38
C VAL A 7 -1.88 2.93 5.70
N ALA A 8 -2.19 1.74 6.18
CA ALA A 8 -3.54 1.39 6.61
C ALA A 8 -3.48 0.61 7.91
N ARG A 9 -4.51 0.75 8.75
CA ARG A 9 -4.64 -0.02 10.00
C ARG A 9 -5.48 -1.25 9.72
N ILE A 10 -4.93 -2.41 10.07
CA ILE A 10 -5.61 -3.69 9.90
C ILE A 10 -6.50 -3.93 11.11
N LEU A 11 -7.75 -4.34 10.87
CA LEU A 11 -8.67 -4.66 11.96
C LEU A 11 -8.15 -5.83 12.78
N PRO A 12 -8.40 -5.85 14.10
CA PRO A 12 -7.94 -6.93 14.97
C PRO A 12 -8.36 -8.30 14.45
N GLY A 13 -7.40 -9.23 14.42
CA GLY A 13 -7.65 -10.59 13.96
C GLY A 13 -7.67 -10.79 12.45
N GLN A 14 -7.48 -9.72 11.67
CA GLN A 14 -7.57 -9.78 10.20
C GLN A 14 -6.21 -9.78 9.49
N ARG A 15 -5.09 -9.86 10.23
CA ARG A 15 -3.76 -9.80 9.63
C ARG A 15 -3.58 -10.83 8.52
N GLU A 16 -3.79 -12.09 8.84
CA GLU A 16 -3.55 -13.18 7.89
C GLU A 16 -4.50 -13.10 6.70
N ALA A 17 -5.78 -12.85 6.95
CA ALA A 17 -6.78 -12.70 5.89
C ALA A 17 -6.42 -11.56 4.96
N PHE A 18 -5.98 -10.42 5.50
CA PHE A 18 -5.62 -9.27 4.71
C PHE A 18 -4.33 -9.48 3.93
N GLN A 19 -3.32 -10.12 4.53
CA GLN A 19 -2.09 -10.46 3.82
C GLN A 19 -2.38 -11.38 2.64
N ASN A 20 -3.21 -12.39 2.82
CA ASN A 20 -3.58 -13.31 1.75
C ASN A 20 -4.37 -12.60 0.65
N TYR A 21 -5.29 -11.72 1.03
CA TYR A 21 -6.07 -10.91 0.10
C TYR A 21 -5.15 -10.04 -0.77
N MET A 22 -4.21 -9.33 -0.17
CA MET A 22 -3.29 -8.48 -0.90
C MET A 22 -2.34 -9.26 -1.78
N ARG A 23 -1.77 -10.34 -1.25
CA ARG A 23 -0.85 -11.17 -2.01
C ARG A 23 -1.53 -11.72 -3.27
N SER A 24 -2.71 -12.29 -3.10
CA SER A 24 -3.49 -12.81 -4.23
C SER A 24 -3.83 -11.72 -5.24
N GLY A 25 -4.26 -10.55 -4.76
CA GLY A 25 -4.60 -9.43 -5.64
C GLY A 25 -3.41 -8.93 -6.44
N PHE A 26 -2.26 -8.71 -5.79
CA PHE A 26 -1.07 -8.24 -6.47
C PHE A 26 -0.48 -9.28 -7.41
N GLU A 27 -0.44 -10.55 -7.03
CA GLU A 27 0.05 -11.60 -7.90
C GLU A 27 -0.83 -11.75 -9.15
N THR A 28 -2.14 -11.70 -8.99
CA THR A 28 -3.07 -11.77 -10.11
C THR A 28 -2.92 -10.56 -11.04
N ALA A 29 -2.69 -9.38 -10.49
CA ALA A 29 -2.58 -8.13 -11.24
C ALA A 29 -1.15 -7.79 -11.69
N ARG A 30 -0.19 -8.66 -11.44
CA ARG A 30 1.24 -8.38 -11.63
C ARG A 30 1.57 -7.78 -13.00
N GLU A 31 1.14 -8.43 -14.07
CA GLU A 31 1.45 -7.97 -15.42
C GLU A 31 0.73 -6.67 -15.75
N ALA A 32 -0.51 -6.53 -15.30
CA ALA A 32 -1.27 -5.30 -15.50
C ALA A 32 -0.62 -4.11 -14.77
N MET A 33 -0.14 -4.32 -13.56
CA MET A 33 0.53 -3.27 -12.78
C MET A 33 1.85 -2.87 -13.43
N LYS A 34 2.61 -3.85 -13.92
CA LYS A 34 3.85 -3.58 -14.65
C LYS A 34 3.57 -2.74 -15.89
N SER A 35 2.57 -3.12 -16.68
CA SER A 35 2.19 -2.38 -17.89
C SER A 35 1.67 -0.99 -17.56
N PHE A 36 1.03 -0.81 -16.41
CA PHE A 36 0.49 0.47 -15.97
C PHE A 36 1.59 1.47 -15.62
N GLY A 37 2.76 0.99 -15.18
CA GLY A 37 3.90 1.86 -14.89
C GLY A 37 4.56 1.64 -13.54
N PHE A 38 4.12 0.65 -12.76
CA PHE A 38 4.80 0.31 -11.53
C PHE A 38 6.08 -0.46 -11.81
N THR A 39 7.12 -0.18 -11.04
CA THR A 39 8.41 -0.86 -11.14
C THR A 39 8.69 -1.77 -9.96
N LYS A 40 8.13 -1.46 -8.78
CA LYS A 40 8.28 -2.28 -7.60
C LYS A 40 7.17 -1.96 -6.59
N ILE A 41 6.70 -2.97 -5.90
CA ILE A 41 5.74 -2.82 -4.80
C ILE A 41 6.26 -3.65 -3.65
N THR A 42 6.41 -3.03 -2.49
CA THR A 42 6.86 -3.70 -1.28
C THR A 42 5.87 -3.41 -0.16
N SER A 43 5.37 -4.46 0.49
CA SER A 43 4.42 -4.31 1.59
C SER A 43 4.97 -4.93 2.85
N PHE A 44 4.76 -4.25 3.95
CA PHE A 44 5.12 -4.70 5.29
C PHE A 44 3.89 -4.70 6.17
N VAL A 45 3.80 -5.67 7.08
CA VAL A 45 2.87 -5.60 8.19
C VAL A 45 3.72 -5.47 9.44
N THR A 46 3.44 -4.43 10.23
CA THR A 46 4.19 -4.16 11.45
C THR A 46 3.21 -3.87 12.59
N PRO A 47 3.52 -4.31 13.83
CA PRO A 47 2.70 -3.95 14.96
C PRO A 47 2.69 -2.44 15.17
N GLU A 48 1.53 -1.89 15.54
CA GLU A 48 1.48 -0.50 15.93
C GLU A 48 2.24 -0.31 17.24
N ALA A 49 3.10 0.69 17.27
CA ALA A 49 3.90 0.99 18.47
C ALA A 49 3.02 1.37 19.66
N ALA A 50 3.59 1.22 20.86
CA ALA A 50 2.95 1.63 22.12
C ALA A 50 1.66 0.89 22.46
N GLY A 51 1.50 -0.35 22.03
CA GLY A 51 0.41 -1.19 22.48
C GLY A 51 -0.96 -0.84 21.93
N GLY A 52 -1.01 -0.19 20.77
CA GLY A 52 -2.28 0.15 20.13
C GLY A 52 -3.11 -1.06 19.71
N GLY A 53 -2.54 -2.26 19.73
CA GLY A 53 -3.25 -3.50 19.43
C GLY A 53 -3.58 -3.73 17.96
N ALA A 54 -3.39 -2.75 17.11
CA ALA A 54 -3.62 -2.87 15.69
C ALA A 54 -2.30 -3.18 14.97
N ASP A 55 -2.39 -3.84 13.82
CA ASP A 55 -1.27 -3.98 12.91
C ASP A 55 -1.37 -2.90 11.84
N LEU A 56 -0.23 -2.45 11.36
CA LEU A 56 -0.18 -1.49 10.27
C LEU A 56 0.29 -2.17 9.00
N LEU A 57 -0.42 -1.91 7.92
CA LEU A 57 0.08 -2.19 6.58
C LEU A 57 0.84 -0.97 6.11
N VAL A 58 2.07 -1.17 5.66
CA VAL A 58 2.86 -0.12 5.01
C VAL A 58 3.24 -0.63 3.63
N THR A 59 2.77 0.03 2.59
CA THR A 59 3.07 -0.34 1.21
C THR A 59 3.87 0.77 0.56
N VAL A 60 5.00 0.41 -0.04
CA VAL A 60 5.84 1.32 -0.80
C VAL A 60 5.70 0.98 -2.27
N TYR A 61 5.25 1.95 -3.04
CA TYR A 61 5.15 1.83 -4.50
C TYR A 61 6.28 2.59 -5.15
N GLU A 62 6.96 1.97 -6.10
CA GLU A 62 7.90 2.65 -6.98
C GLU A 62 7.32 2.62 -8.39
N ALA A 63 7.32 3.75 -9.06
CA ALA A 63 6.67 3.90 -10.36
C ALA A 63 7.52 4.75 -11.30
N LYS A 64 7.23 4.68 -12.59
CA LYS A 64 7.95 5.44 -13.62
C LYS A 64 7.78 6.95 -13.44
N ASP A 65 6.58 7.38 -13.04
CA ASP A 65 6.31 8.79 -12.75
C ASP A 65 5.24 8.93 -11.67
N ALA A 66 5.07 10.14 -11.16
CA ALA A 66 4.18 10.40 -10.05
C ALA A 66 2.70 10.16 -10.38
N SER A 67 2.31 10.28 -11.63
CA SER A 67 0.90 10.11 -12.01
C SER A 67 0.43 8.65 -11.99
N VAL A 68 1.35 7.69 -11.98
CA VAL A 68 1.01 6.27 -12.02
C VAL A 68 0.16 5.87 -10.81
N VAL A 69 0.60 6.23 -9.61
CA VAL A 69 -0.11 5.87 -8.38
C VAL A 69 -1.46 6.56 -8.33
N GLU A 70 -1.50 7.85 -8.65
CA GLU A 70 -2.75 8.61 -8.66
C GLU A 70 -3.77 8.01 -9.61
N ARG A 71 -3.38 7.70 -10.83
CA ARG A 71 -4.27 7.09 -11.83
C ARG A 71 -4.71 5.69 -11.42
N PHE A 72 -3.81 4.92 -10.76
CA PHE A 72 -4.11 3.58 -10.30
C PHE A 72 -5.31 3.56 -9.35
N TYR A 73 -5.33 4.46 -8.36
CA TYR A 73 -6.40 4.52 -7.37
C TYR A 73 -7.71 5.09 -7.91
N GLN A 74 -7.71 5.56 -9.15
CA GLN A 74 -8.94 5.99 -9.83
C GLN A 74 -9.57 4.90 -10.69
N LEU A 75 -8.91 3.76 -10.84
CA LEU A 75 -9.45 2.64 -11.60
C LEU A 75 -10.60 1.97 -10.84
N GLN A 76 -11.71 1.69 -11.53
CA GLN A 76 -12.88 1.07 -10.90
C GLN A 76 -12.57 -0.25 -10.20
N PRO A 77 -11.82 -1.20 -10.77
CA PRO A 77 -11.49 -2.43 -10.05
C PRO A 77 -10.74 -2.19 -8.74
N VAL A 78 -9.86 -1.18 -8.71
CA VAL A 78 -9.12 -0.82 -7.50
C VAL A 78 -10.05 -0.25 -6.44
N ILE A 79 -10.93 0.67 -6.84
CA ILE A 79 -11.92 1.28 -5.94
C ILE A 79 -12.82 0.20 -5.33
N GLU A 80 -13.30 -0.72 -6.15
CA GLU A 80 -14.15 -1.81 -5.67
C GLU A 80 -13.42 -2.74 -4.70
N ASN A 81 -12.17 -3.07 -4.98
CA ASN A 81 -11.37 -3.90 -4.09
C ASN A 81 -11.13 -3.23 -2.73
N GLU A 82 -10.88 -1.92 -2.72
CA GLU A 82 -10.74 -1.18 -1.48
C GLU A 82 -12.04 -1.18 -0.67
N ARG A 83 -13.17 -1.00 -1.31
CA ARG A 83 -14.47 -1.05 -0.63
C ARG A 83 -14.71 -2.40 0.04
N LYS A 84 -14.30 -3.47 -0.59
CA LYS A 84 -14.45 -4.81 -0.02
C LYS A 84 -13.58 -5.01 1.22
N ALA A 85 -12.44 -4.37 1.28
CA ALA A 85 -11.52 -4.48 2.41
C ALA A 85 -11.89 -3.55 3.57
N HIS A 86 -12.39 -2.34 3.26
CA HIS A 86 -12.72 -1.35 4.27
C HIS A 86 -13.87 -1.81 5.17
N GLY A 87 -13.64 -1.74 6.48
CA GLY A 87 -14.63 -2.16 7.47
C GLY A 87 -14.69 -3.67 7.71
N VAL A 88 -14.02 -4.45 6.87
CA VAL A 88 -13.96 -5.92 7.00
C VAL A 88 -12.57 -6.38 7.44
N MET A 89 -11.54 -5.92 6.76
CA MET A 89 -10.14 -6.28 7.03
C MET A 89 -9.30 -5.10 7.47
N VAL A 90 -9.61 -3.91 7.00
CA VAL A 90 -8.90 -2.67 7.36
C VAL A 90 -9.90 -1.62 7.78
N GLU A 91 -9.43 -0.66 8.58
CA GLU A 91 -10.25 0.49 8.96
C GLU A 91 -10.56 1.33 7.72
N PRO A 92 -11.82 1.82 7.58
CA PRO A 92 -12.14 2.76 6.53
C PRO A 92 -11.28 4.02 6.69
N HIS A 93 -10.68 4.47 5.61
CA HIS A 93 -9.86 5.67 5.61
C HIS A 93 -9.91 6.36 4.26
N GLU A 94 -9.62 7.64 4.25
CA GLU A 94 -9.40 8.34 3.00
C GLU A 94 -8.06 7.93 2.43
N HIS A 95 -8.07 7.52 1.18
CA HIS A 95 -6.88 7.02 0.54
C HIS A 95 -5.95 8.18 0.13
N LYS A 96 -4.74 8.19 0.67
CA LYS A 96 -3.74 9.19 0.33
C LYS A 96 -2.39 8.52 0.10
N GLU A 97 -1.79 8.84 -1.03
CA GLU A 97 -0.44 8.43 -1.34
C GLU A 97 0.48 9.64 -1.26
N LEU A 98 1.44 9.58 -0.35
CA LEU A 98 2.39 10.67 -0.14
C LEU A 98 3.67 10.37 -0.89
N PRO A 99 4.14 11.29 -1.75
CA PRO A 99 5.41 11.08 -2.45
C PRO A 99 6.58 11.12 -1.46
N THR A 100 7.54 10.22 -1.68
CA THR A 100 8.75 10.13 -0.86
C THR A 100 10.00 10.43 -1.69
N ASN A 101 9.84 11.25 -2.74
CA ASN A 101 10.84 11.41 -3.78
C ASN A 101 12.17 11.99 -3.28
N THR A 102 12.14 12.89 -2.32
CA THR A 102 13.32 13.61 -1.87
C THR A 102 13.40 13.56 -0.35
N PRO A 103 14.31 12.76 0.21
CA PRO A 103 14.54 12.82 1.66
C PRO A 103 15.13 14.16 2.03
N PHE A 104 14.76 14.69 3.20
CA PHE A 104 15.42 15.90 3.68
C PHE A 104 16.72 15.59 4.42
N LEU A 105 16.94 14.34 4.77
CA LEU A 105 18.14 13.89 5.46
C LEU A 105 18.47 12.46 5.07
N GLU A 106 19.70 12.22 4.69
CA GLU A 106 20.28 10.89 4.52
C GLU A 106 21.58 10.83 5.29
N LEU A 107 21.74 9.79 6.10
CA LEU A 107 22.98 9.54 6.84
C LEU A 107 23.50 8.17 6.47
N ASP A 108 24.71 8.13 5.93
CA ASP A 108 25.40 6.88 5.70
C ASP A 108 26.27 6.60 6.93
N LEU A 109 25.91 5.54 7.68
CA LEU A 109 26.56 5.20 8.94
C LEU A 109 27.47 3.97 8.82
N THR A 110 27.81 3.60 7.61
CA THR A 110 28.71 2.46 7.36
C THR A 110 30.17 2.80 7.59
#